data_dcfebd47c301eebbeebdd8e89101613b
#
_entry.id   dcfebd47c301eebbeebdd8e89101613b
#
_cell.length_a   1.000
_cell.length_b   1.000
_cell.length_c   1.000
_cell.angle_alpha   90.00
_cell.angle_beta   90.00
_cell.angle_gamma   90.00
#
_symmetry.space_group_name_H-M   'P 1'
#
loop_
_entity.id
_entity.type
_entity.pdbx_description
1 polymer ?
#
loop_
_entity_poly.entity_id
_entity_poly.type
_entity_poly.pdbx_seq_one_letter_code
_entity_poly.pdbx_strand_id
1 'polypeptide(L)'
;MGQRTPLLLVIALATLLASLSPAKGQEQAFWLWSGVRPGEALRQADVVYLHQGEVVIHGGKAVFERKGLPVNRLVFPRIWLTVRFATLDVPDTLLLRLNSLLARWQAAGNEVVGLQIDFDAATWRLDEYARFLQRLRHTLPAHYALGVTGLLDWAKTGSVATLNALPVDELVVQSYQGRRTVANFTDYLPALAGLRIPFKLGVVAGGMCDEREIAKLAASRWYRGTVTFLLNPLPGDDSSRRGCP
;
A
#
# COMPACT_ATOMS: atom_id res chain seq x y z
N MET A 1 -60.47 -57.08 -0.87
CA MET A 1 -60.67 -55.66 -1.04
C MET A 1 -59.52 -54.96 -0.34
N GLY A 2 -58.49 -54.63 -1.09
CA GLY A 2 -57.26 -53.94 -0.54
C GLY A 2 -57.15 -52.52 -1.09
N GLN A 3 -57.29 -51.56 -0.21
CA GLN A 3 -57.11 -50.16 -0.54
C GLN A 3 -55.62 -49.84 -0.65
N ARG A 4 -55.19 -49.39 -1.82
CA ARG A 4 -53.83 -48.83 -2.04
C ARG A 4 -53.87 -47.34 -1.83
N THR A 5 -53.14 -46.86 -0.80
CA THR A 5 -52.92 -45.45 -0.53
C THR A 5 -51.78 -44.94 -1.41
N PRO A 6 -51.91 -43.83 -2.13
CA PRO A 6 -50.80 -43.28 -2.91
C PRO A 6 -49.85 -42.48 -2.00
N LEU A 7 -48.58 -42.79 -2.09
CA LEU A 7 -47.47 -42.10 -1.43
C LEU A 7 -47.18 -40.78 -2.19
N LEU A 8 -47.53 -39.65 -1.59
CA LEU A 8 -47.22 -38.31 -2.10
C LEU A 8 -45.75 -38.01 -1.85
N LEU A 9 -44.96 -37.98 -2.93
CA LEU A 9 -43.56 -37.56 -2.91
C LEU A 9 -43.49 -36.04 -2.87
N VAL A 10 -43.19 -35.47 -1.71
CA VAL A 10 -42.93 -34.02 -1.55
C VAL A 10 -41.47 -33.73 -1.94
N ILE A 11 -41.25 -33.20 -3.14
CA ILE A 11 -39.96 -32.71 -3.58
C ILE A 11 -39.77 -31.32 -2.95
N ALA A 12 -38.93 -31.21 -1.91
CA ALA A 12 -38.52 -29.95 -1.32
C ALA A 12 -37.46 -29.33 -2.24
N LEU A 13 -37.85 -28.30 -3.00
CA LEU A 13 -36.97 -27.48 -3.82
C LEU A 13 -36.24 -26.51 -2.88
N ALA A 14 -35.03 -26.90 -2.45
CA ALA A 14 -34.15 -26.00 -1.69
C ALA A 14 -33.61 -24.94 -2.65
N THR A 15 -34.21 -23.77 -2.68
CA THR A 15 -33.68 -22.59 -3.34
C THR A 15 -32.44 -22.12 -2.59
N LEU A 16 -31.25 -22.37 -3.16
CA LEU A 16 -29.98 -21.86 -2.72
C LEU A 16 -29.96 -20.35 -3.01
N LEU A 17 -30.36 -19.54 -2.03
CA LEU A 17 -30.14 -18.10 -2.04
C LEU A 17 -28.63 -17.85 -1.88
N ALA A 18 -27.93 -17.81 -3.01
CA ALA A 18 -26.59 -17.23 -3.03
C ALA A 18 -26.72 -15.78 -2.59
N SER A 19 -26.36 -15.49 -1.35
CA SER A 19 -26.21 -14.12 -0.86
C SER A 19 -25.14 -13.44 -1.69
N LEU A 20 -25.56 -12.63 -2.67
CA LEU A 20 -24.72 -11.65 -3.34
C LEU A 20 -24.28 -10.66 -2.27
N SER A 21 -23.10 -10.90 -1.68
CA SER A 21 -22.43 -9.85 -0.90
C SER A 21 -22.30 -8.63 -1.81
N PRO A 22 -22.72 -7.42 -1.39
CA PRO A 22 -22.52 -6.22 -2.19
C PRO A 22 -21.03 -6.15 -2.54
N ALA A 23 -20.73 -5.89 -3.79
CA ALA A 23 -19.35 -5.66 -4.24
C ALA A 23 -18.77 -4.58 -3.32
N LYS A 24 -17.82 -4.96 -2.46
CA LYS A 24 -17.15 -4.05 -1.55
C LYS A 24 -16.47 -3.04 -2.46
N GLY A 25 -16.86 -1.77 -2.39
CA GLY A 25 -16.25 -0.69 -3.16
C GLY A 25 -14.73 -0.80 -3.02
N GLN A 26 -14.00 -0.36 -4.02
CA GLN A 26 -12.53 -0.37 -3.97
C GLN A 26 -12.08 0.41 -2.73
N GLU A 27 -11.15 -0.18 -1.95
CA GLU A 27 -10.58 0.45 -0.75
C GLU A 27 -9.99 1.82 -1.08
N GLN A 28 -10.43 2.86 -0.37
CA GLN A 28 -9.92 4.22 -0.51
C GLN A 28 -8.64 4.37 0.31
N ALA A 29 -7.50 4.36 -0.35
CA ALA A 29 -6.19 4.40 0.28
C ALA A 29 -5.42 5.65 -0.14
N PHE A 30 -4.90 6.37 0.85
CA PHE A 30 -4.20 7.63 0.61
C PHE A 30 -2.85 7.68 1.30
N TRP A 31 -1.90 8.29 0.63
CA TRP A 31 -0.58 8.55 1.18
C TRP A 31 -0.48 10.00 1.63
N LEU A 32 -0.38 10.21 2.93
CA LEU A 32 -0.25 11.54 3.53
C LEU A 32 1.21 11.79 3.91
N TRP A 33 1.89 12.56 3.08
CA TRP A 33 3.27 12.97 3.33
C TRP A 33 3.34 14.11 4.35
N SER A 34 4.44 14.20 5.10
CA SER A 34 4.67 15.33 6.02
C SER A 34 4.70 16.64 5.26
N GLY A 35 4.02 17.65 5.80
CA GLY A 35 3.86 18.96 5.15
C GLY A 35 2.70 19.06 4.17
N VAL A 36 2.05 17.94 3.83
CA VAL A 36 0.80 17.95 3.07
C VAL A 36 -0.38 18.22 4.00
N ARG A 37 -1.24 19.15 3.63
CA ARG A 37 -2.45 19.47 4.39
C ARG A 37 -3.51 18.39 4.14
N PRO A 38 -4.10 17.81 5.20
CA PRO A 38 -5.23 16.91 5.04
C PRO A 38 -6.38 17.62 4.30
N GLY A 39 -6.84 17.03 3.18
CA GLY A 39 -7.95 17.53 2.39
C GLY A 39 -9.22 16.69 2.56
N GLU A 40 -10.28 17.05 1.83
CA GLU A 40 -11.56 16.36 1.81
C GLU A 40 -11.44 14.86 1.50
N ALA A 41 -10.53 14.49 0.59
CA ALA A 41 -10.31 13.09 0.18
C ALA A 41 -10.06 12.16 1.39
N LEU A 42 -9.37 12.63 2.42
CA LEU A 42 -9.09 11.83 3.61
C LEU A 42 -10.31 11.50 4.47
N ARG A 43 -11.43 12.19 4.28
CA ARG A 43 -12.68 11.87 5.01
C ARG A 43 -13.27 10.52 4.62
N GLN A 44 -12.96 10.05 3.43
CA GLN A 44 -13.45 8.78 2.88
C GLN A 44 -12.37 7.70 2.92
N ALA A 45 -11.23 7.97 3.58
CA ALA A 45 -10.13 7.04 3.63
C ALA A 45 -10.47 5.80 4.46
N ASP A 46 -10.30 4.62 3.89
CA ASP A 46 -10.29 3.35 4.60
C ASP A 46 -8.91 3.07 5.21
N VAL A 47 -7.86 3.52 4.52
CA VAL A 47 -6.46 3.35 4.94
C VAL A 47 -5.65 4.61 4.63
N VAL A 48 -4.82 5.04 5.58
CA VAL A 48 -3.87 6.14 5.37
C VAL A 48 -2.45 5.67 5.62
N TYR A 49 -1.58 5.88 4.64
CA TYR A 49 -0.14 5.70 4.75
C TYR A 49 0.46 7.02 5.24
N LEU A 50 0.82 7.04 6.51
CA LEU A 50 1.18 8.25 7.23
C LEU A 50 2.71 8.39 7.32
N HIS A 51 3.29 9.35 6.60
CA HIS A 51 4.72 9.62 6.68
C HIS A 51 5.11 10.10 8.07
N GLN A 52 6.08 9.41 8.71
CA GLN A 52 6.47 9.68 10.08
C GLN A 52 7.91 10.09 10.26
N GLY A 53 8.71 9.96 9.23
CA GLY A 53 10.10 10.38 9.28
C GLY A 53 10.97 9.82 8.18
N GLU A 54 12.22 10.20 8.25
CA GLU A 54 13.25 9.82 7.29
C GLU A 54 14.47 9.26 8.02
N VAL A 55 15.04 8.20 7.48
CA VAL A 55 16.36 7.72 7.88
C VAL A 55 17.37 8.36 6.93
N VAL A 56 18.15 9.28 7.45
CA VAL A 56 19.14 10.06 6.71
C VAL A 56 20.56 9.75 7.21
N ILE A 57 21.57 10.21 6.49
CA ILE A 57 22.98 10.06 6.90
C ILE A 57 23.49 11.40 7.45
N HIS A 58 23.87 11.40 8.73
CA HIS A 58 24.56 12.50 9.38
C HIS A 58 25.91 12.04 9.93
N GLY A 59 26.98 12.69 9.49
CA GLY A 59 28.34 12.33 9.93
C GLY A 59 28.69 10.85 9.68
N GLY A 60 28.23 10.27 8.57
CA GLY A 60 28.46 8.88 8.20
C GLY A 60 27.59 7.86 8.97
N LYS A 61 26.64 8.31 9.78
CA LYS A 61 25.75 7.43 10.56
C LYS A 61 24.28 7.60 10.13
N ALA A 62 23.54 6.52 10.10
CA ALA A 62 22.10 6.55 9.89
C ALA A 62 21.39 7.14 11.12
N VAL A 63 20.56 8.15 10.90
CA VAL A 63 19.79 8.84 11.95
C VAL A 63 18.34 8.93 11.50
N PHE A 64 17.42 8.64 12.43
CA PHE A 64 15.99 8.82 12.19
C PHE A 64 15.57 10.24 12.55
N GLU A 65 15.20 11.01 11.55
CA GLU A 65 14.57 12.32 11.68
C GLU A 65 13.06 12.16 11.68
N ARG A 66 12.43 12.53 12.78
CA ARG A 66 10.98 12.51 12.89
C ARG A 66 10.36 13.61 12.03
N LYS A 67 9.36 13.27 11.24
CA LYS A 67 8.55 14.16 10.41
C LYS A 67 7.05 13.82 10.62
N GLY A 68 6.19 14.55 9.93
CA GLY A 68 4.75 14.26 9.93
C GLY A 68 4.03 14.64 11.23
N LEU A 69 2.84 14.09 11.41
CA LEU A 69 1.97 14.40 12.53
C LEU A 69 2.54 13.85 13.85
N PRO A 70 2.33 14.58 14.97
CA PRO A 70 2.63 14.04 16.29
C PRO A 70 1.70 12.85 16.59
N VAL A 71 2.20 11.91 17.41
CA VAL A 71 1.42 10.75 17.85
C VAL A 71 0.18 11.23 18.57
N ASN A 72 -0.98 10.88 18.04
CA ASN A 72 -2.30 11.18 18.58
C ASN A 72 -3.31 10.16 18.03
N ARG A 73 -4.50 10.08 18.61
CA ARG A 73 -5.61 9.34 18.02
C ARG A 73 -6.09 10.08 16.78
N LEU A 74 -6.17 9.36 15.66
CA LEU A 74 -6.71 9.86 14.40
C LEU A 74 -8.10 9.28 14.15
N VAL A 75 -8.82 9.88 13.22
CA VAL A 75 -10.16 9.42 12.80
C VAL A 75 -10.13 8.38 11.69
N PHE A 76 -8.95 8.00 11.22
CA PHE A 76 -8.82 7.04 10.13
C PHE A 76 -9.03 5.61 10.61
N PRO A 77 -9.78 4.76 9.86
CA PRO A 77 -10.03 3.38 10.26
C PRO A 77 -8.74 2.57 10.45
N ARG A 78 -7.77 2.71 9.54
CA ARG A 78 -6.48 2.00 9.57
C ARG A 78 -5.36 2.90 9.12
N ILE A 79 -4.18 2.74 9.73
CA ILE A 79 -2.99 3.50 9.35
C ILE A 79 -1.79 2.58 9.13
N TRP A 80 -1.01 2.89 8.11
CA TRP A 80 0.38 2.46 7.96
C TRP A 80 1.30 3.58 8.42
N LEU A 81 2.39 3.27 9.07
CA LEU A 81 3.45 4.25 9.31
C LEU A 81 4.49 4.13 8.21
N THR A 82 4.69 5.19 7.44
CA THR A 82 5.66 5.23 6.35
C THR A 82 6.92 5.94 6.81
N VAL A 83 8.08 5.32 6.55
CA VAL A 83 9.39 5.91 6.81
C VAL A 83 10.23 5.84 5.54
N ARG A 84 10.77 7.01 5.12
CA ARG A 84 11.69 7.09 4.00
C ARG A 84 13.11 6.75 4.44
N PHE A 85 13.83 6.03 3.59
CA PHE A 85 15.21 5.66 3.84
C PHE A 85 16.14 6.24 2.77
N ALA A 86 17.23 6.86 3.18
CA ALA A 86 18.32 7.28 2.30
C ALA A 86 19.44 6.25 2.24
N THR A 87 19.45 5.27 3.16
CA THR A 87 20.46 4.22 3.24
C THR A 87 19.87 2.92 3.78
N LEU A 88 20.44 1.79 3.38
CA LEU A 88 20.13 0.47 3.92
C LEU A 88 21.09 0.04 5.04
N ASP A 89 22.20 0.78 5.20
CA ASP A 89 23.14 0.60 6.31
C ASP A 89 22.59 1.28 7.57
N VAL A 90 21.74 0.53 8.26
CA VAL A 90 20.96 1.00 9.43
C VAL A 90 21.23 0.07 10.61
N PRO A 91 21.62 0.58 11.79
CA PRO A 91 21.83 -0.25 12.98
C PRO A 91 20.51 -0.80 13.52
N ASP A 92 20.52 -1.98 14.09
CA ASP A 92 19.33 -2.65 14.64
C ASP A 92 18.66 -1.82 15.75
N THR A 93 19.45 -1.05 16.51
CA THR A 93 18.92 -0.11 17.51
C THR A 93 17.97 0.93 16.91
N LEU A 94 18.20 1.35 15.65
CA LEU A 94 17.30 2.26 14.94
C LEU A 94 16.04 1.51 14.49
N LEU A 95 16.17 0.27 14.01
CA LEU A 95 15.01 -0.57 13.64
C LEU A 95 14.10 -0.81 14.87
N LEU A 96 14.66 -1.08 16.03
CA LEU A 96 13.90 -1.21 17.29
C LEU A 96 13.19 0.10 17.70
N ARG A 97 13.77 1.27 17.39
CA ARG A 97 13.08 2.56 17.60
C ARG A 97 11.85 2.72 16.70
N LEU A 98 11.87 2.18 15.48
CA LEU A 98 10.69 2.17 14.61
C LEU A 98 9.58 1.28 15.19
N ASN A 99 9.91 0.14 15.78
CA ASN A 99 8.94 -0.69 16.51
C ASN A 99 8.29 0.08 17.67
N SER A 100 9.10 0.83 18.43
CA SER A 100 8.59 1.69 19.49
C SER A 100 7.68 2.82 18.95
N LEU A 101 7.91 3.29 17.74
CA LEU A 101 7.05 4.27 17.08
C LEU A 101 5.68 3.64 16.77
N LEU A 102 5.65 2.45 16.15
CA LEU A 102 4.41 1.70 15.88
C LEU A 102 3.60 1.48 17.16
N ALA A 103 4.26 0.99 18.24
CA ALA A 103 3.61 0.74 19.52
C ALA A 103 3.00 2.01 20.14
N ARG A 104 3.66 3.18 20.02
CA ARG A 104 3.12 4.45 20.50
C ARG A 104 1.87 4.88 19.74
N TRP A 105 1.86 4.70 18.42
CA TRP A 105 0.69 5.02 17.60
C TRP A 105 -0.49 4.10 17.94
N GLN A 106 -0.24 2.81 18.15
CA GLN A 106 -1.24 1.85 18.58
C GLN A 106 -1.77 2.18 19.99
N ALA A 107 -0.88 2.49 20.93
CA ALA A 107 -1.24 2.89 22.29
C ALA A 107 -2.07 4.18 22.34
N ALA A 108 -1.95 5.06 21.34
CA ALA A 108 -2.79 6.24 21.19
C ALA A 108 -4.22 5.92 20.68
N GLY A 109 -4.56 4.64 20.48
CA GLY A 109 -5.89 4.17 20.08
C GLY A 109 -6.11 4.10 18.57
N ASN A 110 -5.03 4.02 17.77
CA ASN A 110 -5.13 3.82 16.33
C ASN A 110 -5.01 2.33 15.96
N GLU A 111 -5.69 1.93 14.88
CA GLU A 111 -5.48 0.63 14.26
C GLU A 111 -4.25 0.72 13.32
N VAL A 112 -3.09 0.31 13.84
CA VAL A 112 -1.83 0.34 13.11
C VAL A 112 -1.66 -0.97 12.35
N VAL A 113 -1.72 -0.92 11.02
CA VAL A 113 -1.52 -2.09 10.16
C VAL A 113 -0.06 -2.54 10.20
N GLY A 114 0.87 -1.59 10.04
CA GLY A 114 2.29 -1.93 10.01
C GLY A 114 3.21 -0.78 9.63
N LEU A 115 4.43 -1.14 9.24
CA LEU A 115 5.49 -0.25 8.81
C LEU A 115 5.67 -0.35 7.30
N GLN A 116 5.62 0.77 6.59
CA GLN A 116 5.97 0.84 5.18
C GLN A 116 7.33 1.53 5.02
N ILE A 117 8.21 0.90 4.26
CA ILE A 117 9.53 1.43 3.92
C ILE A 117 9.47 2.08 2.55
N ASP A 118 9.82 3.35 2.48
CA ASP A 118 10.00 4.10 1.24
C ASP A 118 11.49 4.19 0.94
N PHE A 119 11.94 3.40 -0.04
CA PHE A 119 13.33 3.37 -0.50
C PHE A 119 13.39 3.14 -2.00
N ASP A 120 13.91 4.12 -2.72
CA ASP A 120 14.04 4.09 -4.17
C ASP A 120 15.24 3.20 -4.60
N ALA A 121 15.13 1.89 -4.39
CA ALA A 121 16.16 0.95 -4.81
C ALA A 121 16.26 0.89 -6.33
N ALA A 122 17.45 1.13 -6.86
CA ALA A 122 17.71 0.80 -8.26
C ALA A 122 17.59 -0.73 -8.47
N THR A 123 17.14 -1.16 -9.65
CA THR A 123 16.87 -2.59 -9.97
C THR A 123 18.05 -3.51 -9.67
N TRP A 124 19.28 -3.05 -9.88
CA TRP A 124 20.50 -3.81 -9.57
C TRP A 124 20.82 -3.91 -8.07
N ARG A 125 20.11 -3.14 -7.20
CA ARG A 125 20.23 -3.19 -5.73
C ARG A 125 19.11 -3.94 -5.05
N LEU A 126 18.20 -4.59 -5.78
CA LEU A 126 17.06 -5.29 -5.20
C LEU A 126 17.47 -6.41 -4.23
N ASP A 127 18.57 -7.12 -4.51
CA ASP A 127 19.08 -8.16 -3.60
C ASP A 127 19.63 -7.58 -2.29
N GLU A 128 20.25 -6.40 -2.34
CA GLU A 128 20.69 -5.68 -1.14
C GLU A 128 19.48 -5.24 -0.32
N TYR A 129 18.47 -4.71 -1.02
CA TYR A 129 17.21 -4.30 -0.39
C TYR A 129 16.48 -5.48 0.23
N ALA A 130 16.43 -6.63 -0.46
CA ALA A 130 15.83 -7.85 0.07
C ALA A 130 16.50 -8.30 1.38
N ARG A 131 17.85 -8.28 1.46
CA ARG A 131 18.57 -8.60 2.71
C ARG A 131 18.25 -7.63 3.84
N PHE A 132 18.15 -6.33 3.54
CA PHE A 132 17.72 -5.34 4.53
C PHE A 132 16.30 -5.63 5.03
N LEU A 133 15.36 -5.93 4.14
CA LEU A 133 13.97 -6.23 4.50
C LEU A 133 13.85 -7.53 5.32
N GLN A 134 14.67 -8.55 5.04
CA GLN A 134 14.75 -9.76 5.85
C GLN A 134 15.18 -9.43 7.28
N ARG A 135 16.22 -8.62 7.45
CA ARG A 135 16.68 -8.16 8.77
C ARG A 135 15.61 -7.37 9.50
N LEU A 136 14.95 -6.44 8.81
CA LEU A 136 13.84 -5.67 9.38
C LEU A 136 12.67 -6.58 9.78
N ARG A 137 12.29 -7.54 8.93
CA ARG A 137 11.21 -8.50 9.23
C ARG A 137 11.47 -9.30 10.51
N HIS A 138 12.73 -9.67 10.78
CA HIS A 138 13.10 -10.37 12.02
C HIS A 138 12.95 -9.50 13.27
N THR A 139 13.14 -8.19 13.15
CA THR A 139 13.01 -7.27 14.29
C THR A 139 11.58 -6.77 14.49
N LEU A 140 10.77 -6.73 13.41
CA LEU A 140 9.40 -6.22 13.46
C LEU A 140 8.48 -7.25 14.15
N PRO A 141 7.70 -6.87 15.18
CA PRO A 141 6.74 -7.76 15.82
C PRO A 141 5.77 -8.37 14.81
N ALA A 142 5.48 -9.68 14.94
CA ALA A 142 4.75 -10.46 13.95
C ALA A 142 3.32 -9.98 13.66
N HIS A 143 2.72 -9.23 14.57
CA HIS A 143 1.38 -8.66 14.38
C HIS A 143 1.37 -7.40 13.51
N TYR A 144 2.53 -6.79 13.23
CA TYR A 144 2.64 -5.70 12.27
C TYR A 144 3.01 -6.21 10.89
N ALA A 145 2.30 -5.72 9.89
CA ALA A 145 2.65 -5.95 8.51
C ALA A 145 3.88 -5.11 8.09
N LEU A 146 4.64 -5.63 7.13
CA LEU A 146 5.74 -4.93 6.48
C LEU A 146 5.36 -4.60 5.05
N GLY A 147 5.28 -3.33 4.72
CA GLY A 147 5.04 -2.83 3.36
C GLY A 147 6.27 -2.17 2.78
N VAL A 148 6.32 -2.06 1.47
CA VAL A 148 7.36 -1.30 0.76
C VAL A 148 6.76 -0.50 -0.38
N THR A 149 7.43 0.60 -0.74
CA THR A 149 7.22 1.24 -2.03
C THR A 149 8.17 0.62 -3.06
N GLY A 150 7.78 0.64 -4.31
CA GLY A 150 8.59 0.16 -5.41
C GLY A 150 8.46 1.04 -6.64
N LEU A 151 9.46 0.99 -7.50
CA LEU A 151 9.48 1.72 -8.76
C LEU A 151 8.81 0.88 -9.86
N LEU A 152 8.23 1.54 -10.86
CA LEU A 152 7.59 0.88 -12.01
C LEU A 152 8.49 -0.10 -12.75
N ASP A 153 9.78 0.23 -12.84
CA ASP A 153 10.76 -0.56 -13.59
C ASP A 153 11.17 -1.86 -12.89
N TRP A 154 10.90 -2.01 -11.60
CA TRP A 154 11.29 -3.21 -10.85
C TRP A 154 10.76 -4.51 -11.47
N ALA A 155 9.48 -4.50 -11.89
CA ALA A 155 8.88 -5.69 -12.50
C ALA A 155 9.24 -5.86 -13.98
N LYS A 156 9.61 -4.78 -14.69
CA LYS A 156 9.93 -4.80 -16.12
C LYS A 156 11.39 -5.09 -16.42
N THR A 157 12.29 -4.48 -15.65
CA THR A 157 13.74 -4.56 -15.89
C THR A 157 14.52 -5.24 -14.77
N GLY A 158 13.88 -5.40 -13.59
CA GLY A 158 14.43 -6.12 -12.46
C GLY A 158 14.06 -7.60 -12.47
N SER A 159 14.32 -8.27 -11.35
CA SER A 159 14.02 -9.69 -11.16
C SER A 159 12.65 -9.85 -10.48
N VAL A 160 11.65 -10.30 -11.24
CA VAL A 160 10.32 -10.65 -10.68
C VAL A 160 10.44 -11.76 -9.63
N ALA A 161 11.41 -12.68 -9.80
CA ALA A 161 11.66 -13.73 -8.80
C ALA A 161 12.13 -13.12 -7.47
N THR A 162 13.07 -12.17 -7.51
CA THR A 162 13.52 -11.43 -6.31
C THR A 162 12.37 -10.66 -5.68
N LEU A 163 11.52 -9.99 -6.47
CA LEU A 163 10.35 -9.27 -5.94
C LEU A 163 9.38 -10.21 -5.22
N ASN A 164 9.09 -11.37 -5.81
CA ASN A 164 8.18 -12.36 -5.24
C ASN A 164 8.75 -13.05 -3.98
N ALA A 165 10.06 -12.96 -3.75
CA ALA A 165 10.74 -13.48 -2.57
C ALA A 165 10.93 -12.43 -1.46
N LEU A 166 10.50 -11.18 -1.66
CA LEU A 166 10.58 -10.16 -0.63
C LEU A 166 9.72 -10.57 0.59
N PRO A 167 10.23 -10.42 1.81
CA PRO A 167 9.51 -10.78 3.04
C PRO A 167 8.52 -9.69 3.45
N VAL A 168 7.67 -9.27 2.51
CA VAL A 168 6.73 -8.16 2.66
C VAL A 168 5.28 -8.62 2.49
N ASP A 169 4.38 -7.95 3.18
CA ASP A 169 2.95 -8.18 3.13
C ASP A 169 2.26 -7.32 2.06
N GLU A 170 2.91 -6.23 1.64
CA GLU A 170 2.39 -5.34 0.60
C GLU A 170 3.51 -4.61 -0.15
N LEU A 171 3.36 -4.48 -1.47
CA LEU A 171 4.17 -3.63 -2.34
C LEU A 171 3.28 -2.54 -2.96
N VAL A 172 3.63 -1.26 -2.81
CA VAL A 172 2.98 -0.16 -3.53
C VAL A 172 3.90 0.30 -4.66
N VAL A 173 3.53 0.00 -5.91
CA VAL A 173 4.32 0.36 -7.10
C VAL A 173 3.96 1.78 -7.53
N GLN A 174 4.91 2.70 -7.48
CA GLN A 174 4.71 4.11 -7.81
C GLN A 174 4.66 4.34 -9.31
N SER A 175 3.55 4.87 -9.84
CA SER A 175 3.41 5.26 -11.25
C SER A 175 3.77 6.72 -11.52
N TYR A 176 4.41 7.38 -10.56
CA TYR A 176 4.71 8.82 -10.61
C TYR A 176 6.14 9.10 -10.14
N GLN A 177 6.62 10.28 -10.50
CA GLN A 177 7.86 10.87 -10.01
C GLN A 177 7.59 12.31 -9.56
N GLY A 178 7.80 12.59 -8.29
CA GLY A 178 7.44 13.85 -7.68
C GLY A 178 5.94 14.14 -7.81
N ARG A 179 5.58 15.20 -8.54
CA ARG A 179 4.19 15.63 -8.72
C ARG A 179 3.53 15.15 -10.01
N ARG A 180 4.19 14.32 -10.80
CA ARG A 180 3.72 13.96 -12.15
C ARG A 180 3.70 12.46 -12.33
N THR A 181 2.64 11.97 -12.97
CA THR A 181 2.60 10.61 -13.48
C THR A 181 3.70 10.45 -14.53
N VAL A 182 4.39 9.31 -14.52
CA VAL A 182 5.35 8.93 -15.57
C VAL A 182 4.60 8.81 -16.89
N ALA A 183 5.05 9.51 -17.93
CA ALA A 183 4.30 9.68 -19.19
C ALA A 183 3.89 8.35 -19.85
N ASN A 184 4.73 7.32 -19.75
CA ASN A 184 4.52 6.00 -20.34
C ASN A 184 4.30 4.92 -19.26
N PHE A 185 3.70 5.26 -18.12
CA PHE A 185 3.51 4.32 -16.99
C PHE A 185 2.73 3.07 -17.41
N THR A 186 1.81 3.19 -18.37
CA THR A 186 1.01 2.07 -18.89
C THR A 186 1.85 0.97 -19.52
N ASP A 187 3.02 1.29 -20.07
CA ASP A 187 3.95 0.30 -20.68
C ASP A 187 4.59 -0.64 -19.64
N TYR A 188 4.49 -0.29 -18.37
CA TYR A 188 5.02 -1.07 -17.25
C TYR A 188 3.98 -1.97 -16.61
N LEU A 189 2.68 -1.63 -16.71
CA LEU A 189 1.61 -2.34 -16.03
C LEU A 189 1.52 -3.83 -16.37
N PRO A 190 1.74 -4.28 -17.64
CA PRO A 190 1.72 -5.70 -17.97
C PRO A 190 2.75 -6.53 -17.19
N ALA A 191 3.91 -5.97 -16.86
CA ALA A 191 4.94 -6.66 -16.10
C ALA A 191 4.50 -6.96 -14.65
N LEU A 192 3.60 -6.16 -14.09
CA LEU A 192 3.07 -6.38 -12.74
C LEU A 192 2.22 -7.66 -12.62
N ALA A 193 1.73 -8.21 -13.74
CA ALA A 193 1.03 -9.48 -13.76
C ALA A 193 1.90 -10.67 -13.26
N GLY A 194 3.22 -10.52 -13.30
CA GLY A 194 4.18 -11.50 -12.76
C GLY A 194 4.28 -11.51 -11.23
N LEU A 195 3.77 -10.49 -10.54
CA LEU A 195 3.85 -10.42 -9.09
C LEU A 195 2.99 -11.47 -8.40
N ARG A 196 3.54 -12.06 -7.31
CA ARG A 196 2.90 -13.07 -6.46
C ARG A 196 2.83 -12.65 -5.00
N ILE A 197 3.01 -11.35 -4.74
CA ILE A 197 2.83 -10.68 -3.45
C ILE A 197 1.68 -9.68 -3.59
N PRO A 198 0.93 -9.38 -2.52
CA PRO A 198 -0.09 -8.34 -2.56
C PRO A 198 0.52 -7.01 -3.00
N PHE A 199 -0.07 -6.38 -4.02
CA PHE A 199 0.43 -5.09 -4.50
C PHE A 199 -0.68 -4.12 -4.82
N LYS A 200 -0.36 -2.84 -4.69
CA LYS A 200 -1.20 -1.71 -5.10
C LYS A 200 -0.44 -0.85 -6.11
N LEU A 201 -1.18 -0.09 -6.91
CA LEU A 201 -0.61 0.93 -7.77
C LEU A 201 -0.67 2.28 -7.05
N GLY A 202 0.50 2.89 -6.82
CA GLY A 202 0.59 4.26 -6.30
C GLY A 202 0.36 5.26 -7.43
N VAL A 203 -0.64 6.12 -7.28
CA VAL A 203 -0.96 7.20 -8.21
C VAL A 203 -0.79 8.55 -7.51
N VAL A 204 -0.54 9.62 -8.23
CA VAL A 204 -0.42 10.96 -7.66
C VAL A 204 -1.71 11.75 -7.85
N ALA A 205 -2.18 12.44 -6.83
CA ALA A 205 -3.37 13.28 -6.89
C ALA A 205 -3.24 14.32 -8.01
N GLY A 206 -4.27 14.42 -8.88
CA GLY A 206 -4.24 15.30 -10.05
C GLY A 206 -3.31 14.87 -11.18
N GLY A 207 -2.66 13.70 -11.07
CA GLY A 207 -1.85 13.13 -12.12
C GLY A 207 -2.68 12.53 -13.27
N MET A 208 -2.01 12.14 -14.35
CA MET A 208 -2.66 11.39 -15.43
C MET A 208 -3.12 10.03 -14.94
N CYS A 209 -4.31 9.63 -15.33
CA CYS A 209 -4.88 8.32 -15.03
C CYS A 209 -5.39 7.68 -16.31
N ASP A 210 -5.03 6.43 -16.52
CA ASP A 210 -5.66 5.58 -17.51
C ASP A 210 -6.42 4.48 -16.77
N GLU A 211 -7.67 4.79 -16.43
CA GLU A 211 -8.51 3.87 -15.64
C GLU A 211 -8.71 2.53 -16.35
N ARG A 212 -8.75 2.52 -17.70
CA ARG A 212 -8.90 1.30 -18.49
C ARG A 212 -7.69 0.38 -18.34
N GLU A 213 -6.48 0.95 -18.45
CA GLU A 213 -5.25 0.17 -18.30
C GLU A 213 -5.05 -0.29 -16.84
N ILE A 214 -5.35 0.59 -15.87
CA ILE A 214 -5.28 0.23 -14.44
C ILE A 214 -6.29 -0.88 -14.11
N ALA A 215 -7.51 -0.83 -14.67
CA ALA A 215 -8.54 -1.85 -14.45
C ALA A 215 -8.08 -3.25 -14.88
N LYS A 216 -7.18 -3.37 -15.86
CA LYS A 216 -6.62 -4.67 -16.27
C LYS A 216 -5.82 -5.35 -15.16
N LEU A 217 -5.27 -4.59 -14.20
CA LEU A 217 -4.57 -5.15 -13.06
C LEU A 217 -5.48 -6.00 -12.16
N ALA A 218 -6.80 -5.74 -12.18
CA ALA A 218 -7.78 -6.51 -11.43
C ALA A 218 -7.86 -7.99 -11.85
N ALA A 219 -7.32 -8.36 -13.02
CA ALA A 219 -7.16 -9.75 -13.42
C ALA A 219 -6.14 -10.51 -12.53
N SER A 220 -5.23 -9.80 -11.87
CA SER A 220 -4.31 -10.41 -10.91
C SER A 220 -4.97 -10.55 -9.54
N ARG A 221 -4.98 -11.78 -9.02
CA ARG A 221 -5.44 -12.04 -7.64
C ARG A 221 -4.60 -11.35 -6.56
N TRP A 222 -3.45 -10.82 -6.93
CA TRP A 222 -2.52 -10.13 -6.03
C TRP A 222 -2.73 -8.61 -6.01
N TYR A 223 -3.43 -8.07 -6.99
CA TYR A 223 -3.74 -6.64 -7.02
C TYR A 223 -4.76 -6.27 -5.94
N ARG A 224 -4.49 -5.20 -5.21
CA ARG A 224 -5.28 -4.70 -4.07
C ARG A 224 -5.79 -3.27 -4.26
N GLY A 225 -5.81 -2.77 -5.50
CA GLY A 225 -6.30 -1.42 -5.79
C GLY A 225 -5.19 -0.38 -5.86
N THR A 226 -5.56 0.87 -5.64
CA THR A 226 -4.66 2.03 -5.76
C THR A 226 -4.40 2.68 -4.41
N VAL A 227 -3.27 3.41 -4.32
CA VAL A 227 -2.98 4.35 -3.23
C VAL A 227 -2.73 5.71 -3.85
N THR A 228 -3.51 6.72 -3.45
CA THR A 228 -3.36 8.08 -3.96
C THR A 228 -2.38 8.88 -3.12
N PHE A 229 -1.28 9.32 -3.73
CA PHE A 229 -0.31 10.21 -3.11
C PHE A 229 -0.84 11.65 -3.11
N LEU A 230 -1.16 12.16 -1.93
CA LEU A 230 -1.73 13.49 -1.76
C LEU A 230 -0.67 14.58 -1.90
N LEU A 231 -1.05 15.70 -2.49
CA LEU A 231 -0.21 16.86 -2.69
C LEU A 231 -0.91 18.13 -2.22
N ASN A 232 -0.14 19.10 -1.75
CA ASN A 232 -0.69 20.47 -1.59
C ASN A 232 -0.97 21.05 -2.98
N PRO A 233 -2.12 21.70 -3.20
CA PRO A 233 -2.39 22.41 -4.44
C PRO A 233 -1.33 23.49 -4.69
N LEU A 234 -0.97 23.70 -5.95
CA LEU A 234 -0.13 24.82 -6.34
C LEU A 234 -1.00 26.08 -6.50
N PRO A 235 -0.43 27.28 -6.35
CA PRO A 235 -1.14 28.51 -6.70
C PRO A 235 -1.62 28.44 -8.15
N GLY A 236 -2.95 28.57 -8.39
CA GLY A 236 -3.55 28.47 -9.71
C GLY A 236 -3.92 27.05 -10.18
N ASP A 237 -3.68 26.02 -9.37
CA ASP A 237 -4.21 24.68 -9.68
C ASP A 237 -5.74 24.70 -9.65
N ASP A 238 -6.35 24.48 -10.82
CA ASP A 238 -7.78 24.27 -10.91
C ASP A 238 -8.10 22.84 -10.43
N SER A 239 -8.77 22.74 -9.27
CA SER A 239 -9.22 21.47 -8.69
C SER A 239 -10.26 20.72 -9.56
N SER A 240 -10.72 21.33 -10.66
CA SER A 240 -11.64 20.70 -11.62
C SER A 240 -10.99 19.75 -12.63
N ARG A 241 -9.65 19.72 -12.73
CA ARG A 241 -8.97 18.77 -13.60
C ARG A 241 -9.13 17.36 -13.04
N ARG A 242 -9.84 16.52 -13.80
CA ARG A 242 -10.01 15.08 -13.51
C ARG A 242 -8.65 14.39 -13.60
N GLY A 243 -7.97 14.31 -12.47
CA GLY A 243 -6.84 13.42 -12.28
C GLY A 243 -7.31 12.08 -11.71
N CYS A 244 -6.38 11.17 -11.43
CA CYS A 244 -6.66 10.00 -10.59
C CYS A 244 -7.37 10.45 -9.31
N PRO A 245 -8.41 9.72 -8.88
CA PRO A 245 -9.16 10.03 -7.66
C PRO A 245 -8.30 10.07 -6.42
#